data_ced56dcd0bfc38310266a1d8e13bd4a5
#
_entry.id   ced56dcd0bfc38310266a1d8e13bd4a5
#
_cell.length_a   1.000
_cell.length_b   1.000
_cell.length_c   1.000
_cell.angle_alpha   90.00
_cell.angle_beta   90.00
_cell.angle_gamma   90.00
#
_symmetry.space_group_name_H-M   'P 1'
#
loop_
_entity.id
_entity.type
_entity.pdbx_description
1 polymer ?
#
loop_
_entity_poly.entity_id
_entity_poly.type
_entity_poly.pdbx_seq_one_letter_code
_entity_poly.pdbx_strand_id
1 'polypeptide(L)'
;TATKNTIITGFGGGEYGVRGAVIGYDQNTGKEVWRTHTVPLSGEKGGDTWKGDSGKHGGGAAWFIGSYDPKLNLVYYGTSNPAPWAAAVRGNDSSEMGKFTNLYTASVIAMNPDTGNIQWHYQFTPHDAWDYDGVNELVFADLPVEGKTTPVIMQANRNGFFYVIDRANGKLISAKNFVPVTWATGYDLKTGRPIAPRAT
;
A
#
# COMPACT_ATOMS: atom_id res chain seq x y z
N THR A 1 13.68 -2.02 -8.99
CA THR A 1 12.97 -2.72 -10.07
C THR A 1 13.27 -2.06 -11.40
N ALA A 2 13.66 -2.84 -12.44
CA ALA A 2 13.86 -2.35 -13.80
C ALA A 2 12.58 -2.56 -14.63
N THR A 3 12.24 -1.59 -15.45
CA THR A 3 11.15 -1.64 -16.41
C THR A 3 11.68 -1.43 -17.82
N LYS A 4 10.83 -1.14 -18.80
CA LYS A 4 11.26 -0.90 -20.17
C LYS A 4 12.18 0.33 -20.31
N ASN A 5 11.87 1.41 -19.59
CA ASN A 5 12.52 2.72 -19.77
C ASN A 5 13.10 3.29 -18.46
N THR A 6 12.68 2.76 -17.30
CA THR A 6 13.00 3.33 -15.99
C THR A 6 13.57 2.30 -15.02
N ILE A 7 14.47 2.76 -14.17
CA ILE A 7 14.88 2.08 -12.95
C ILE A 7 14.08 2.71 -11.82
N ILE A 8 13.31 1.91 -11.11
CA ILE A 8 12.40 2.39 -10.07
C ILE A 8 12.87 1.88 -8.71
N THR A 9 12.91 2.76 -7.73
CA THR A 9 13.29 2.47 -6.35
C THR A 9 12.44 3.26 -5.37
N GLY A 10 12.30 2.73 -4.17
CA GLY A 10 11.89 3.48 -3.00
C GLY A 10 13.07 3.65 -2.04
N PHE A 11 12.78 4.02 -0.80
CA PHE A 11 13.77 4.16 0.27
C PHE A 11 13.16 3.83 1.64
N GLY A 12 14.02 3.57 2.62
CA GLY A 12 13.64 3.29 4.02
C GLY A 12 13.57 4.56 4.87
N GLY A 13 13.44 4.36 6.19
CA GLY A 13 13.51 5.43 7.19
C GLY A 13 12.15 6.08 7.50
N GLY A 14 11.05 5.37 7.30
CA GLY A 14 9.70 5.89 7.57
C GLY A 14 9.51 6.46 8.97
N GLU A 15 10.14 5.85 9.99
CA GLU A 15 10.05 6.28 11.39
C GLU A 15 10.87 7.54 11.71
N TYR A 16 11.76 7.95 10.82
CA TYR A 16 12.65 9.11 11.05
C TYR A 16 12.07 10.44 10.55
N GLY A 17 10.75 10.54 10.48
CA GLY A 17 10.06 11.78 10.09
C GLY A 17 10.16 12.10 8.60
N VAL A 18 10.41 11.12 7.76
CA VAL A 18 10.40 11.27 6.30
C VAL A 18 9.00 11.13 5.73
N ARG A 19 8.80 11.68 4.55
CA ARG A 19 7.65 11.45 3.70
C ARG A 19 8.06 10.43 2.63
N GLY A 20 7.53 9.22 2.70
CA GLY A 20 7.87 8.14 1.78
C GLY A 20 7.65 8.51 0.31
N ALA A 21 8.41 7.89 -0.57
CA ALA A 21 8.24 8.03 -2.02
C ALA A 21 8.75 6.82 -2.78
N VAL A 22 8.26 6.68 -4.01
CA VAL A 22 8.80 5.86 -5.08
C VAL A 22 9.32 6.78 -6.17
N ILE A 23 10.49 6.46 -6.72
CA ILE A 23 11.23 7.34 -7.62
C ILE A 23 11.61 6.56 -8.87
N GLY A 24 11.35 7.15 -10.03
CA GLY A 24 11.79 6.63 -11.32
C GLY A 24 12.99 7.39 -11.87
N TYR A 25 13.96 6.65 -12.37
CA TYR A 25 15.16 7.17 -13.01
C TYR A 25 15.22 6.67 -14.45
N ASP A 26 15.57 7.54 -15.38
CA ASP A 26 15.86 7.15 -16.76
C ASP A 26 17.03 6.15 -16.75
N GLN A 27 16.82 4.98 -17.36
CA GLN A 27 17.78 3.88 -17.31
C GLN A 27 19.11 4.17 -18.04
N ASN A 28 19.13 5.13 -18.99
CA ASN A 28 20.33 5.44 -19.78
C ASN A 28 21.13 6.57 -19.15
N THR A 29 20.45 7.54 -18.54
CA THR A 29 21.11 8.75 -18.02
C THR A 29 21.23 8.78 -16.51
N GLY A 30 20.46 7.93 -15.79
CA GLY A 30 20.36 7.93 -14.34
C GLY A 30 19.67 9.17 -13.77
N LYS A 31 19.08 10.03 -14.59
CA LYS A 31 18.36 11.21 -14.11
C LYS A 31 17.00 10.82 -13.56
N GLU A 32 16.60 11.45 -12.46
CA GLU A 32 15.25 11.34 -11.93
C GLU A 32 14.25 11.90 -12.97
N VAL A 33 13.26 11.09 -13.34
CA VAL A 33 12.21 11.47 -14.31
C VAL A 33 10.86 11.69 -13.63
N TRP A 34 10.63 11.05 -12.49
CA TRP A 34 9.46 11.30 -11.65
C TRP A 34 9.71 10.86 -10.21
N ARG A 35 8.95 11.49 -9.30
CA ARG A 35 8.89 11.12 -7.88
C ARG A 35 7.43 11.17 -7.43
N THR A 36 6.96 10.09 -6.86
CA THR A 36 5.60 9.97 -6.33
C THR A 36 5.65 9.72 -4.84
N HIS A 37 5.14 10.65 -4.07
CA HIS A 37 5.04 10.46 -2.63
C HIS A 37 3.95 9.45 -2.28
N THR A 38 4.29 8.54 -1.37
CA THR A 38 3.38 7.51 -0.84
C THR A 38 2.47 8.04 0.26
N VAL A 39 2.76 9.23 0.77
CA VAL A 39 1.94 9.94 1.75
C VAL A 39 1.50 11.27 1.13
N PRO A 40 0.20 11.46 0.84
CA PRO A 40 -0.30 12.72 0.30
C PRO A 40 -0.38 13.81 1.37
N LEU A 41 -0.20 15.07 0.94
CA LEU A 41 -0.42 16.24 1.78
C LEU A 41 -1.84 16.77 1.62
N SER A 42 -2.21 17.73 2.47
CA SER A 42 -3.48 18.45 2.35
C SER A 42 -3.63 19.07 0.95
N GLY A 43 -4.79 18.83 0.32
CA GLY A 43 -5.07 19.24 -1.06
C GLY A 43 -4.65 18.21 -2.14
N GLU A 44 -3.81 17.23 -1.82
CA GLU A 44 -3.53 16.10 -2.69
C GLU A 44 -4.57 14.98 -2.50
N LYS A 45 -4.78 14.15 -3.52
CA LYS A 45 -5.72 13.00 -3.45
C LYS A 45 -5.33 12.06 -2.30
N GLY A 46 -6.23 11.88 -1.33
CA GLY A 46 -5.99 11.08 -0.11
C GLY A 46 -5.39 11.87 1.05
N GLY A 47 -5.08 13.16 0.90
CA GLY A 47 -4.55 14.00 1.97
C GLY A 47 -5.53 14.26 3.11
N ASP A 48 -6.82 14.14 2.83
CA ASP A 48 -7.91 14.20 3.81
C ASP A 48 -7.95 13.00 4.78
N THR A 49 -7.19 11.95 4.47
CA THR A 49 -7.02 10.79 5.35
C THR A 49 -5.95 10.99 6.44
N TRP A 50 -5.36 12.17 6.50
CA TRP A 50 -4.36 12.56 7.48
C TRP A 50 -4.87 13.72 8.34
N LYS A 51 -4.60 13.67 9.64
CA LYS A 51 -5.00 14.73 10.57
C LYS A 51 -4.04 15.91 10.46
N GLY A 52 -4.57 17.08 10.11
CA GLY A 52 -3.77 18.30 10.01
C GLY A 52 -2.52 18.09 9.13
N ASP A 53 -1.36 18.44 9.65
CA ASP A 53 -0.07 18.37 8.94
C ASP A 53 0.70 17.05 9.16
N SER A 54 0.10 16.05 9.80
CA SER A 54 0.80 14.80 10.15
C SER A 54 1.37 14.07 8.93
N GLY A 55 0.77 14.23 7.74
CA GLY A 55 1.29 13.66 6.49
C GLY A 55 2.67 14.18 6.07
N LYS A 56 3.11 15.36 6.56
CA LYS A 56 4.44 15.90 6.25
C LYS A 56 5.58 14.97 6.68
N HIS A 57 5.34 14.17 7.71
CA HIS A 57 6.27 13.21 8.30
C HIS A 57 5.64 11.83 8.42
N GLY A 58 4.76 11.50 7.47
CA GLY A 58 3.80 10.40 7.56
C GLY A 58 4.38 9.01 7.34
N GLY A 59 5.68 8.85 7.14
CA GLY A 59 6.29 7.54 6.90
C GLY A 59 5.94 6.99 5.52
N GLY A 60 5.33 5.80 5.47
CA GLY A 60 4.89 5.16 4.23
C GLY A 60 6.02 4.81 3.26
N ALA A 61 7.21 4.54 3.77
CA ALA A 61 8.40 4.27 2.97
C ALA A 61 8.24 2.99 2.15
N ALA A 62 8.66 3.01 0.89
CA ALA A 62 8.68 1.85 0.00
C ALA A 62 10.09 1.22 0.02
N TRP A 63 10.45 0.63 1.17
CA TRP A 63 11.82 0.18 1.44
C TRP A 63 12.14 -1.22 0.91
N PHE A 64 11.14 -1.94 0.41
CA PHE A 64 11.34 -3.25 -0.19
C PHE A 64 11.26 -3.18 -1.72
N ILE A 65 11.64 -4.26 -2.40
CA ILE A 65 11.66 -4.31 -3.86
C ILE A 65 10.23 -4.33 -4.43
N GLY A 66 10.00 -3.57 -5.51
CA GLY A 66 8.77 -3.63 -6.27
C GLY A 66 8.76 -4.75 -7.31
N SER A 67 7.59 -5.08 -7.81
CA SER A 67 7.37 -6.05 -8.89
C SER A 67 6.79 -5.36 -10.13
N TYR A 68 7.21 -5.76 -11.33
CA TYR A 68 6.77 -5.17 -12.59
C TYR A 68 6.01 -6.17 -13.46
N ASP A 69 4.83 -5.79 -13.94
CA ASP A 69 4.07 -6.53 -14.93
C ASP A 69 4.16 -5.83 -16.29
N PRO A 70 4.93 -6.38 -17.25
CA PRO A 70 5.08 -5.75 -18.57
C PRO A 70 3.83 -5.84 -19.45
N LYS A 71 2.90 -6.78 -19.16
CA LYS A 71 1.64 -6.91 -19.92
C LYS A 71 0.65 -5.80 -19.57
N LEU A 72 0.57 -5.47 -18.28
CA LEU A 72 -0.29 -4.39 -17.78
C LEU A 72 0.41 -3.02 -17.79
N ASN A 73 1.73 -3.01 -17.98
CA ASN A 73 2.61 -1.84 -17.80
C ASN A 73 2.39 -1.18 -16.44
N LEU A 74 2.40 -2.00 -15.38
CA LEU A 74 2.24 -1.57 -14.01
C LEU A 74 3.41 -2.06 -13.14
N VAL A 75 3.91 -1.17 -12.31
CA VAL A 75 4.84 -1.51 -11.23
C VAL A 75 4.11 -1.44 -9.89
N TYR A 76 4.39 -2.39 -9.01
CA TYR A 76 3.73 -2.53 -7.72
C TYR A 76 4.75 -2.37 -6.61
N TYR A 77 4.46 -1.51 -5.66
CA TYR A 77 5.27 -1.31 -4.47
C TYR A 77 4.41 -1.46 -3.21
N GLY A 78 4.95 -2.19 -2.23
CA GLY A 78 4.42 -2.15 -0.88
C GLY A 78 4.90 -0.89 -0.17
N THR A 79 4.07 -0.33 0.68
CA THR A 79 4.38 0.83 1.52
C THR A 79 4.39 0.45 2.99
N SER A 80 5.28 1.08 3.76
CA SER A 80 5.40 0.81 5.19
C SER A 80 4.29 1.44 6.03
N ASN A 81 4.38 1.23 7.34
CA ASN A 81 3.53 1.82 8.36
C ASN A 81 3.48 3.35 8.25
N PRO A 82 2.41 3.96 8.77
CA PRO A 82 2.37 5.41 8.95
C PRO A 82 3.22 5.85 10.15
N ALA A 83 3.75 7.06 10.08
CA ALA A 83 4.49 7.72 11.16
C ALA A 83 3.80 9.06 11.56
N PRO A 84 4.04 9.55 12.78
CA PRO A 84 4.69 8.86 13.88
C PRO A 84 3.85 7.69 14.41
N TRP A 85 4.47 6.78 15.14
CA TRP A 85 3.81 5.59 15.70
C TRP A 85 2.63 5.92 16.61
N ALA A 86 2.69 7.02 17.35
CA ALA A 86 1.58 7.49 18.16
C ALA A 86 0.35 7.80 17.29
N ALA A 87 -0.53 6.84 17.14
CA ALA A 87 -1.69 6.89 16.25
C ALA A 87 -2.56 8.13 16.47
N ALA A 88 -2.71 8.58 17.73
CA ALA A 88 -3.46 9.79 18.08
C ALA A 88 -2.95 11.07 17.40
N VAL A 89 -1.67 11.13 17.02
CA VAL A 89 -1.09 12.29 16.31
C VAL A 89 -1.55 12.30 14.85
N ARG A 90 -1.71 11.12 14.23
CA ARG A 90 -2.09 10.95 12.82
C ARG A 90 -3.60 10.93 12.58
N GLY A 91 -4.36 10.89 13.61
CA GLY A 91 -5.81 10.74 13.64
C GLY A 91 -6.19 10.28 15.02
N ASN A 92 -7.43 10.09 15.32
CA ASN A 92 -7.78 9.64 16.64
C ASN A 92 -7.69 8.12 16.78
N ASP A 93 -8.12 7.65 17.94
CA ASP A 93 -8.14 6.27 18.34
C ASP A 93 -8.79 5.32 17.32
N SER A 94 -8.82 4.05 17.67
CA SER A 94 -9.40 2.99 16.85
C SER A 94 -10.85 3.23 16.41
N SER A 95 -11.59 4.13 17.06
CA SER A 95 -12.96 4.49 16.68
C SER A 95 -13.04 5.33 15.40
N GLU A 96 -11.97 6.00 15.02
CA GLU A 96 -11.89 6.83 13.80
C GLU A 96 -11.12 6.17 12.64
N MET A 97 -10.88 4.85 12.67
CA MET A 97 -10.23 4.12 11.58
C MET A 97 -10.89 4.37 10.20
N GLY A 98 -12.16 4.76 10.18
CA GLY A 98 -12.87 5.11 8.95
C GLY A 98 -12.49 6.46 8.35
N LYS A 99 -12.03 7.42 9.15
CA LYS A 99 -11.75 8.80 8.72
C LYS A 99 -10.28 9.03 8.41
N PHE A 100 -9.40 8.68 9.34
CA PHE A 100 -7.96 8.91 9.21
C PHE A 100 -7.23 7.61 8.87
N THR A 101 -7.46 7.08 7.67
CA THR A 101 -6.87 5.81 7.22
C THR A 101 -5.39 5.91 6.90
N ASN A 102 -4.84 7.12 6.81
CA ASN A 102 -3.44 7.42 6.51
C ASN A 102 -2.96 6.82 5.18
N LEU A 103 -3.68 7.15 4.07
CA LEU A 103 -3.28 6.73 2.73
C LEU A 103 -1.90 7.33 2.36
N TYR A 104 -1.08 6.60 1.64
CA TYR A 104 -1.15 5.21 1.14
C TYR A 104 -0.22 4.31 1.94
N THR A 105 -0.22 4.39 3.28
CA THR A 105 0.60 3.54 4.16
C THR A 105 -0.02 2.16 4.32
N ALA A 106 0.79 1.16 4.73
CA ALA A 106 0.39 -0.23 4.90
C ALA A 106 -0.42 -0.77 3.71
N SER A 107 0.04 -0.47 2.49
CA SER A 107 -0.68 -0.67 1.24
C SER A 107 0.19 -1.35 0.18
N VAL A 108 -0.45 -1.85 -0.87
CA VAL A 108 0.16 -1.99 -2.18
C VAL A 108 -0.35 -0.87 -3.09
N ILE A 109 0.56 -0.21 -3.80
CA ILE A 109 0.26 0.78 -4.82
C ILE A 109 0.68 0.25 -6.19
N ALA A 110 -0.20 0.37 -7.18
CA ALA A 110 0.12 0.08 -8.57
C ALA A 110 0.31 1.38 -9.33
N MET A 111 1.43 1.52 -10.02
CA MET A 111 1.85 2.77 -10.63
C MET A 111 2.19 2.55 -12.10
N ASN A 112 1.93 3.55 -12.92
CA ASN A 112 2.46 3.59 -14.26
C ASN A 112 3.99 3.83 -14.18
N PRO A 113 4.84 2.94 -14.73
CA PRO A 113 6.28 3.03 -14.59
C PRO A 113 6.92 4.20 -15.33
N ASP A 114 6.25 4.74 -16.35
CA ASP A 114 6.78 5.82 -17.17
C ASP A 114 6.47 7.22 -16.57
N THR A 115 5.38 7.33 -15.80
CA THR A 115 4.91 8.62 -15.26
C THR A 115 4.90 8.71 -13.74
N GLY A 116 5.01 7.56 -13.05
CA GLY A 116 4.89 7.48 -11.59
C GLY A 116 3.47 7.63 -11.06
N ASN A 117 2.46 7.81 -11.93
CA ASN A 117 1.08 7.99 -11.48
C ASN A 117 0.51 6.72 -10.85
N ILE A 118 -0.05 6.84 -9.65
CA ILE A 118 -0.78 5.76 -8.98
C ILE A 118 -2.07 5.50 -9.77
N GLN A 119 -2.21 4.28 -10.29
CA GLN A 119 -3.40 3.83 -11.01
C GLN A 119 -4.47 3.29 -10.06
N TRP A 120 -4.02 2.50 -9.08
CA TRP A 120 -4.85 1.99 -7.99
C TRP A 120 -4.00 1.69 -6.76
N HIS A 121 -4.66 1.50 -5.64
CA HIS A 121 -4.04 1.03 -4.39
C HIS A 121 -4.98 0.08 -3.66
N TYR A 122 -4.41 -0.76 -2.81
CA TYR A 122 -5.15 -1.53 -1.83
C TYR A 122 -4.46 -1.40 -0.46
N GLN A 123 -5.18 -0.91 0.54
CA GLN A 123 -4.67 -0.72 1.89
C GLN A 123 -4.99 -1.94 2.75
N PHE A 124 -3.95 -2.68 3.15
CA PHE A 124 -4.08 -3.89 3.96
C PHE A 124 -4.56 -3.57 5.38
N THR A 125 -3.97 -2.58 6.01
CA THR A 125 -4.26 -2.19 7.39
C THR A 125 -4.51 -0.68 7.44
N PRO A 126 -5.78 -0.22 7.39
CA PRO A 126 -6.09 1.20 7.58
C PRO A 126 -5.63 1.67 8.95
N HIS A 127 -5.04 2.88 9.03
CA HIS A 127 -4.58 3.48 10.29
C HIS A 127 -3.67 2.54 11.09
N ASP A 128 -2.74 1.87 10.43
CA ASP A 128 -1.86 0.88 11.05
C ASP A 128 -1.19 1.45 12.32
N ALA A 129 -1.47 0.83 13.46
CA ALA A 129 -0.93 1.16 14.78
C ALA A 129 -0.08 0.02 15.36
N TRP A 130 0.23 -1.00 14.54
CA TRP A 130 0.94 -2.23 14.94
C TRP A 130 2.24 -2.47 14.18
N ASP A 131 2.57 -1.61 13.21
CA ASP A 131 3.73 -1.80 12.32
C ASP A 131 3.60 -3.06 11.45
N TYR A 132 2.41 -3.28 10.91
CA TYR A 132 2.18 -4.42 10.03
C TYR A 132 2.74 -4.24 8.63
N ASP A 133 2.85 -2.99 8.15
CA ASP A 133 3.33 -2.68 6.81
C ASP A 133 2.50 -3.27 5.65
N GLY A 134 2.91 -2.94 4.43
CA GLY A 134 2.44 -3.56 3.19
C GLY A 134 3.58 -4.02 2.29
N VAL A 135 4.83 -4.00 2.79
CA VAL A 135 6.06 -4.18 2.00
C VAL A 135 6.47 -5.62 1.73
N ASN A 136 5.77 -6.60 2.28
CA ASN A 136 6.07 -8.02 2.04
C ASN A 136 6.08 -8.35 0.54
N GLU A 137 6.73 -9.46 0.18
CA GLU A 137 6.82 -9.92 -1.21
C GLU A 137 5.46 -10.00 -1.89
N LEU A 138 5.44 -9.50 -3.13
CA LEU A 138 4.28 -9.50 -4.00
C LEU A 138 4.43 -10.62 -5.04
N VAL A 139 3.68 -11.69 -4.87
CA VAL A 139 3.72 -12.85 -5.77
C VAL A 139 2.66 -12.75 -6.84
N PHE A 140 3.07 -12.87 -8.11
CA PHE A 140 2.15 -12.84 -9.25
C PHE A 140 1.73 -14.26 -9.66
N ALA A 141 0.45 -14.39 -10.01
CA ALA A 141 -0.09 -15.58 -10.64
C ALA A 141 -1.26 -15.20 -11.57
N ASP A 142 -1.64 -16.11 -12.43
CA ASP A 142 -2.88 -16.07 -13.17
C ASP A 142 -3.77 -17.20 -12.64
N LEU A 143 -4.87 -16.86 -11.96
CA LEU A 143 -5.74 -17.82 -11.27
C LEU A 143 -7.14 -17.84 -11.88
N PRO A 144 -7.82 -19.02 -11.85
CA PRO A 144 -9.24 -19.08 -12.19
C PRO A 144 -10.07 -18.41 -11.09
N VAL A 145 -10.70 -17.28 -11.41
CA VAL A 145 -11.61 -16.54 -10.54
C VAL A 145 -12.95 -16.42 -11.26
N GLU A 146 -14.02 -16.97 -10.66
CA GLU A 146 -15.38 -16.94 -11.24
C GLU A 146 -15.42 -17.38 -12.72
N GLY A 147 -14.65 -18.45 -13.06
CA GLY A 147 -14.59 -19.01 -14.40
C GLY A 147 -13.72 -18.24 -15.41
N LYS A 148 -13.01 -17.20 -15.00
CA LYS A 148 -12.10 -16.43 -15.84
C LYS A 148 -10.68 -16.49 -15.29
N THR A 149 -9.69 -16.59 -16.20
CA THR A 149 -8.29 -16.43 -15.82
C THR A 149 -8.05 -14.97 -15.45
N THR A 150 -7.74 -14.71 -14.19
CA THR A 150 -7.56 -13.36 -13.63
C THR A 150 -6.11 -13.21 -13.20
N PRO A 151 -5.41 -12.16 -13.65
CA PRO A 151 -4.09 -11.83 -13.15
C PRO A 151 -4.20 -11.36 -11.70
N VAL A 152 -3.51 -12.04 -10.79
CA VAL A 152 -3.57 -11.69 -9.37
C VAL A 152 -2.21 -11.34 -8.80
N ILE A 153 -2.24 -10.56 -7.74
CA ILE A 153 -1.12 -10.32 -6.83
C ILE A 153 -1.49 -10.92 -5.48
N MET A 154 -0.57 -11.65 -4.89
CA MET A 154 -0.76 -12.33 -3.62
C MET A 154 0.28 -11.85 -2.61
N GLN A 155 -0.14 -11.72 -1.35
CA GLN A 155 0.75 -11.35 -0.26
C GLN A 155 0.33 -12.03 1.04
N ALA A 156 1.30 -12.67 1.73
CA ALA A 156 1.17 -13.01 3.14
C ALA A 156 1.61 -11.79 3.96
N ASN A 157 0.69 -11.10 4.60
CA ASN A 157 0.97 -9.87 5.31
C ASN A 157 1.22 -10.12 6.81
N ARG A 158 2.08 -9.30 7.41
CA ARG A 158 2.36 -9.34 8.88
C ARG A 158 1.12 -9.16 9.74
N ASN A 159 0.04 -8.59 9.20
CA ASN A 159 -1.23 -8.46 9.90
C ASN A 159 -2.00 -9.79 10.07
N GLY A 160 -1.44 -10.90 9.58
CA GLY A 160 -1.94 -12.26 9.75
C GLY A 160 -2.88 -12.74 8.65
N PHE A 161 -3.10 -11.96 7.60
CA PHE A 161 -3.94 -12.32 6.47
C PHE A 161 -3.13 -12.58 5.19
N PHE A 162 -3.58 -13.58 4.43
CA PHE A 162 -3.15 -13.84 3.07
C PHE A 162 -4.14 -13.22 2.10
N TYR A 163 -3.65 -12.33 1.26
CA TYR A 163 -4.47 -11.57 0.31
C TYR A 163 -4.30 -12.10 -1.10
N VAL A 164 -5.42 -12.09 -1.84
CA VAL A 164 -5.45 -12.28 -3.30
C VAL A 164 -6.20 -11.08 -3.88
N ILE A 165 -5.52 -10.32 -4.73
CA ILE A 165 -6.02 -9.06 -5.28
C ILE A 165 -5.90 -9.14 -6.81
N ASP A 166 -6.91 -8.69 -7.54
CA ASP A 166 -6.82 -8.50 -8.99
C ASP A 166 -5.77 -7.42 -9.29
N ARG A 167 -4.65 -7.81 -9.91
CA ARG A 167 -3.53 -6.90 -10.12
C ARG A 167 -3.76 -5.88 -11.23
N ALA A 168 -4.82 -6.03 -12.02
CA ALA A 168 -5.18 -5.02 -13.02
C ALA A 168 -5.91 -3.81 -12.44
N ASN A 169 -6.66 -3.99 -11.33
CA ASN A 169 -7.55 -2.94 -10.81
C ASN A 169 -7.58 -2.79 -9.27
N GLY A 170 -6.89 -3.65 -8.53
CA GLY A 170 -6.80 -3.58 -7.07
C GLY A 170 -8.00 -4.16 -6.32
N LYS A 171 -8.94 -4.84 -7.00
CA LYS A 171 -10.10 -5.45 -6.35
C LYS A 171 -9.66 -6.63 -5.47
N LEU A 172 -10.07 -6.60 -4.19
CA LEU A 172 -9.87 -7.72 -3.29
C LEU A 172 -10.70 -8.92 -3.74
N ILE A 173 -10.05 -10.05 -3.98
CA ILE A 173 -10.69 -11.32 -4.33
C ILE A 173 -10.84 -12.19 -3.08
N SER A 174 -9.81 -12.23 -2.25
CA SER A 174 -9.82 -13.01 -1.01
C SER A 174 -8.87 -12.42 0.02
N ALA A 175 -9.27 -12.48 1.29
CA ALA A 175 -8.41 -12.25 2.44
C ALA A 175 -8.74 -13.31 3.49
N LYS A 176 -7.78 -14.20 3.79
CA LYS A 176 -7.94 -15.28 4.75
C LYS A 176 -6.81 -15.21 5.77
N ASN A 177 -7.15 -15.25 7.04
CA ASN A 177 -6.13 -15.34 8.07
C ASN A 177 -5.43 -16.71 8.00
N PHE A 178 -4.11 -16.71 8.11
CA PHE A 178 -3.27 -17.93 8.13
C PHE A 178 -2.67 -18.19 9.52
N VAL A 179 -2.91 -17.26 10.45
CA VAL A 179 -2.61 -17.37 11.88
C VAL A 179 -3.79 -16.81 12.68
N PRO A 180 -3.93 -17.12 13.97
CA PRO A 180 -4.90 -16.43 14.82
C PRO A 180 -4.64 -14.95 14.86
N VAL A 181 -5.68 -14.14 14.67
CA VAL A 181 -5.63 -12.67 14.74
C VAL A 181 -6.74 -12.15 15.64
N THR A 182 -6.48 -11.02 16.31
CA THR A 182 -7.44 -10.41 17.26
C THR A 182 -7.90 -9.02 16.82
N TRP A 183 -7.20 -8.38 15.91
CA TRP A 183 -7.49 -7.01 15.46
C TRP A 183 -8.62 -6.91 14.41
N ALA A 184 -8.91 -8.01 13.71
CA ALA A 184 -9.99 -8.09 12.71
C ALA A 184 -10.57 -9.51 12.69
N THR A 185 -11.88 -9.64 12.38
CA THR A 185 -12.56 -10.93 12.23
C THR A 185 -12.56 -11.43 10.78
N GLY A 186 -12.15 -10.61 9.84
CA GLY A 186 -12.12 -10.88 8.41
C GLY A 186 -12.12 -9.61 7.60
N TYR A 187 -12.44 -9.75 6.31
CA TYR A 187 -12.54 -8.64 5.36
C TYR A 187 -13.87 -8.67 4.62
N ASP A 188 -14.49 -7.51 4.47
CA ASP A 188 -15.61 -7.33 3.56
C ASP A 188 -15.08 -7.23 2.13
N LEU A 189 -15.36 -8.24 1.30
CA LEU A 189 -14.87 -8.31 -0.08
C LEU A 189 -15.48 -7.25 -1.00
N LYS A 190 -16.60 -6.63 -0.63
CA LYS A 190 -17.22 -5.54 -1.40
C LYS A 190 -16.49 -4.22 -1.22
N THR A 191 -16.10 -3.93 0.02
CA THR A 191 -15.41 -2.68 0.38
C THR A 191 -13.89 -2.82 0.43
N GLY A 192 -13.38 -4.05 0.51
CA GLY A 192 -11.96 -4.33 0.74
C GLY A 192 -11.48 -3.97 2.14
N ARG A 193 -12.39 -3.72 3.09
CA ARG A 193 -12.05 -3.23 4.43
C ARG A 193 -12.06 -4.34 5.48
N PRO A 194 -11.19 -4.24 6.50
CA PRO A 194 -11.23 -5.16 7.63
C PRO A 194 -12.53 -4.98 8.43
N ILE A 195 -13.04 -6.09 8.96
CA ILE A 195 -14.20 -6.13 9.83
C ILE A 195 -13.68 -6.12 11.27
N ALA A 196 -13.95 -5.03 12.00
CA ALA A 196 -13.54 -4.91 13.40
C ALA A 196 -14.15 -6.03 14.27
N PRO A 197 -13.43 -6.52 15.29
CA PRO A 197 -14.01 -7.39 16.29
C PRO A 197 -15.21 -6.69 16.98
N ARG A 198 -16.25 -7.45 17.30
CA ARG A 198 -17.31 -6.90 18.14
C ARG A 198 -16.74 -6.59 19.53
N ALA A 199 -17.03 -5.41 20.06
CA ALA A 199 -16.74 -5.13 21.45
C ALA A 199 -17.52 -6.16 22.32
N THR A 200 -16.80 -6.92 23.14
CA THR A 200 -17.36 -7.84 24.13
C THR A 200 -17.68 -7.09 25.39
#